data_40cbc7674ebf6823945c0210b62e0aec
#
_entry.id   40cbc7674ebf6823945c0210b62e0aec
#
_cell.length_a   1.000
_cell.length_b   1.000
_cell.length_c   1.000
_cell.angle_alpha   90.00
_cell.angle_beta   90.00
_cell.angle_gamma   90.00
#
_symmetry.space_group_name_H-M   'P 1'
#
loop_
_entity.id
_entity.type
_entity.pdbx_description
1 polymer ?
#
loop_
_entity_poly.entity_id
_entity_poly.type
_entity_poly.pdbx_seq_one_letter_code
_entity_poly.pdbx_strand_id
1 'polypeptide(L)'
;MGPQADTAVKPQRSLLRRIFWAIVIGGGALILLNALLPDLDFSSQDRVALIRIEGVILDAQATISELKQYSENPLVKAIVLRIDSPGGGVVPSQEIHDAVKRVKTKTNKAVIASMGTVAASGGYYIAAATDRIIANPGTLTGSIGVIMEMANFEGLMKKVGVEGVVIKSGRFKDVGSPLRKMSDEERKLLQSVMDD
;
A
#
# COMPACT_ATOMS: atom_id res chain seq x y z
N MET A 1 40.51 -66.80 51.50
CA MET A 1 41.27 -65.70 50.79
C MET A 1 40.88 -65.74 49.32
N GLY A 2 39.89 -64.90 48.94
CA GLY A 2 39.43 -64.80 47.55
C GLY A 2 40.02 -63.53 46.93
N PRO A 3 40.32 -63.52 45.60
CA PRO A 3 40.91 -62.37 44.98
C PRO A 3 39.88 -61.26 44.70
N GLN A 4 40.19 -60.05 45.06
CA GLN A 4 39.44 -58.84 44.75
C GLN A 4 39.55 -58.55 43.26
N ALA A 5 38.39 -58.40 42.58
CA ALA A 5 38.31 -57.94 41.20
C ALA A 5 38.49 -56.42 41.18
N ASP A 6 39.57 -55.98 40.56
CA ASP A 6 39.87 -54.57 40.34
C ASP A 6 39.06 -54.06 39.13
N THR A 7 38.00 -53.30 39.40
CA THR A 7 37.17 -52.67 38.35
C THR A 7 37.82 -51.34 37.93
N ALA A 8 38.69 -51.40 36.93
CA ALA A 8 39.25 -50.20 36.34
C ALA A 8 38.17 -49.37 35.62
N VAL A 9 37.81 -48.23 36.20
CA VAL A 9 36.93 -47.19 35.58
C VAL A 9 37.68 -46.57 34.43
N LYS A 10 37.26 -46.86 33.20
CA LYS A 10 37.80 -46.23 31.98
C LYS A 10 37.45 -44.74 31.98
N PRO A 11 38.42 -43.86 31.68
CA PRO A 11 38.22 -42.42 31.81
C PRO A 11 37.22 -41.87 30.78
N GLN A 12 36.16 -41.30 31.26
CA GLN A 12 35.10 -40.57 30.51
C GLN A 12 35.61 -39.39 29.67
N ARG A 13 36.85 -38.99 29.85
CA ARG A 13 37.56 -37.89 29.15
C ARG A 13 37.75 -38.16 27.64
N SER A 14 37.71 -39.40 27.17
CA SER A 14 37.89 -39.71 25.74
C SER A 14 36.60 -39.44 24.93
N LEU A 15 35.43 -39.59 25.51
CA LEU A 15 34.15 -39.34 24.83
C LEU A 15 33.90 -37.87 24.66
N LEU A 16 34.12 -37.05 25.67
CA LEU A 16 33.98 -35.58 25.59
C LEU A 16 34.95 -34.96 24.58
N ARG A 17 36.20 -35.50 24.52
CA ARG A 17 37.17 -35.04 23.53
C ARG A 17 36.79 -35.41 22.10
N ARG A 18 36.17 -36.56 21.90
CA ARG A 18 35.62 -36.97 20.56
C ARG A 18 34.46 -36.12 20.13
N ILE A 19 33.53 -35.79 21.04
CA ILE A 19 32.39 -34.91 20.79
C ILE A 19 32.86 -33.50 20.45
N PHE A 20 33.86 -32.98 21.23
CA PHE A 20 34.44 -31.67 20.96
C PHE A 20 35.05 -31.58 19.56
N TRP A 21 35.88 -32.57 19.17
CA TRP A 21 36.48 -32.60 17.86
C TRP A 21 35.45 -32.81 16.72
N ALA A 22 34.39 -33.57 16.95
CA ALA A 22 33.33 -33.73 15.99
C ALA A 22 32.55 -32.41 15.74
N ILE A 23 32.30 -31.61 16.79
CA ILE A 23 31.73 -30.28 16.68
C ILE A 23 32.63 -29.30 15.96
N VAL A 24 33.93 -29.31 16.27
CA VAL A 24 34.93 -28.43 15.63
C VAL A 24 35.10 -28.76 14.15
N ILE A 25 35.20 -30.05 13.81
CA ILE A 25 35.34 -30.51 12.42
C ILE A 25 34.02 -30.26 11.65
N GLY A 26 32.85 -30.56 12.25
CA GLY A 26 31.56 -30.31 11.66
C GLY A 26 31.29 -28.83 11.43
N GLY A 27 31.60 -27.99 12.42
CA GLY A 27 31.50 -26.54 12.30
C GLY A 27 32.47 -25.96 11.25
N GLY A 28 33.72 -26.44 11.23
CA GLY A 28 34.69 -26.07 10.22
C GLY A 28 34.30 -26.48 8.80
N ALA A 29 33.72 -27.68 8.63
CA ALA A 29 33.19 -28.15 7.35
C ALA A 29 32.00 -27.33 6.89
N LEU A 30 31.11 -26.91 7.80
CA LEU A 30 29.95 -26.04 7.49
C LEU A 30 30.41 -24.64 7.05
N ILE A 31 31.43 -24.08 7.72
CA ILE A 31 32.03 -22.79 7.34
C ILE A 31 32.70 -22.89 5.97
N LEU A 32 33.46 -23.98 5.74
CA LEU A 32 34.12 -24.22 4.46
C LEU A 32 33.12 -24.45 3.32
N LEU A 33 32.01 -25.17 3.60
CA LEU A 33 30.94 -25.39 2.65
C LEU A 33 30.26 -24.07 2.29
N ASN A 34 30.00 -23.21 3.28
CA ASN A 34 29.45 -21.86 3.07
C ASN A 34 30.38 -20.94 2.29
N ALA A 35 31.71 -21.11 2.47
CA ALA A 35 32.71 -20.35 1.72
C ALA A 35 32.92 -20.84 0.29
N LEU A 36 32.73 -22.15 0.05
CA LEU A 36 32.86 -22.79 -1.28
C LEU A 36 31.60 -22.72 -2.13
N LEU A 37 30.42 -22.44 -1.51
CA LEU A 37 29.12 -22.31 -2.17
C LEU A 37 28.51 -20.93 -1.91
N PRO A 38 29.18 -19.83 -2.34
CA PRO A 38 28.69 -18.46 -2.10
C PRO A 38 27.35 -18.16 -2.80
N ASP A 39 26.96 -18.98 -3.78
CA ASP A 39 25.75 -18.79 -4.59
C ASP A 39 24.48 -19.51 -4.04
N LEU A 40 24.58 -20.18 -2.86
CA LEU A 40 23.41 -20.72 -2.17
C LEU A 40 22.76 -19.71 -1.22
N ASP A 41 22.79 -18.44 -1.58
CA ASP A 41 22.04 -17.41 -0.85
C ASP A 41 20.55 -17.51 -1.18
N PHE A 42 19.84 -18.37 -0.46
CA PHE A 42 18.39 -18.49 -0.51
C PHE A 42 17.65 -17.20 -0.12
N SER A 43 18.36 -16.17 0.34
CA SER A 43 17.82 -14.89 0.75
C SER A 43 17.72 -13.86 -0.39
N SER A 44 18.39 -14.09 -1.53
CA SER A 44 18.50 -13.12 -2.63
C SER A 44 17.54 -13.40 -3.80
N GLN A 45 16.36 -13.99 -3.54
CA GLN A 45 15.38 -14.19 -4.60
C GLN A 45 14.72 -12.87 -5.00
N ASP A 46 14.74 -12.58 -6.30
CA ASP A 46 13.99 -11.49 -6.90
C ASP A 46 12.49 -11.62 -6.57
N ARG A 47 11.88 -10.51 -6.16
CA ARG A 47 10.49 -10.47 -5.69
C ARG A 47 9.66 -9.49 -6.52
N VAL A 48 8.37 -9.78 -6.61
CA VAL A 48 7.36 -8.84 -7.08
C VAL A 48 6.53 -8.42 -5.88
N ALA A 49 6.44 -7.11 -5.63
CA ALA A 49 5.59 -6.59 -4.58
C ALA A 49 4.15 -6.49 -5.08
N LEU A 50 3.19 -6.82 -4.21
CA LEU A 50 1.77 -6.65 -4.46
C LEU A 50 1.21 -5.66 -3.44
N ILE A 51 0.73 -4.51 -3.94
CA ILE A 51 0.03 -3.50 -3.16
C ILE A 51 -1.45 -3.56 -3.53
N ARG A 52 -2.34 -3.55 -2.53
CA ARG A 52 -3.78 -3.59 -2.73
C ARG A 52 -4.39 -2.24 -2.46
N ILE A 53 -5.27 -1.79 -3.37
CA ILE A 53 -6.09 -0.60 -3.23
C ILE A 53 -7.53 -1.07 -3.34
N GLU A 54 -8.21 -1.21 -2.20
CA GLU A 54 -9.53 -1.82 -2.10
C GLU A 54 -10.54 -0.84 -1.47
N GLY A 55 -11.77 -0.86 -1.98
CA GLY A 55 -12.85 0.00 -1.47
C GLY A 55 -12.68 1.47 -1.81
N VAL A 56 -13.34 2.34 -1.05
CA VAL A 56 -13.31 3.80 -1.28
C VAL A 56 -11.96 4.37 -0.83
N ILE A 57 -11.34 5.17 -1.69
CA ILE A 57 -10.04 5.81 -1.43
C ILE A 57 -10.27 7.04 -0.54
N LEU A 58 -10.06 6.90 0.77
CA LEU A 58 -10.22 7.97 1.75
C LEU A 58 -8.88 8.56 2.20
N ASP A 59 -7.81 7.78 2.10
CA ASP A 59 -6.46 8.12 2.55
C ASP A 59 -5.41 7.54 1.60
N ALA A 60 -4.25 8.18 1.50
CA ALA A 60 -3.16 7.77 0.62
C ALA A 60 -1.96 7.18 1.37
N GLN A 61 -1.86 7.37 2.68
CA GLN A 61 -0.63 7.23 3.46
C GLN A 61 -0.10 5.79 3.46
N ALA A 62 -1.00 4.82 3.66
CA ALA A 62 -0.60 3.41 3.66
C ALA A 62 0.00 2.99 2.30
N THR A 63 -0.72 3.30 1.21
CA THR A 63 -0.27 2.97 -0.16
C THR A 63 1.05 3.67 -0.52
N ILE A 64 1.20 4.95 -0.16
CA ILE A 64 2.44 5.70 -0.40
C ILE A 64 3.62 5.11 0.38
N SER A 65 3.39 4.69 1.63
CA SER A 65 4.41 4.08 2.48
C SER A 65 4.88 2.74 1.89
N GLU A 66 3.97 1.90 1.42
CA GLU A 66 4.28 0.64 0.74
C GLU A 66 5.02 0.87 -0.58
N LEU A 67 4.56 1.81 -1.41
CA LEU A 67 5.24 2.20 -2.65
C LEU A 67 6.69 2.63 -2.37
N LYS A 68 6.91 3.46 -1.36
CA LYS A 68 8.25 3.89 -0.94
C LYS A 68 9.09 2.71 -0.50
N GLN A 69 8.59 1.90 0.44
CA GLN A 69 9.29 0.73 0.97
C GLN A 69 9.74 -0.23 -0.13
N TYR A 70 8.82 -0.58 -1.05
CA TYR A 70 9.14 -1.50 -2.14
C TYR A 70 10.01 -0.87 -3.23
N SER A 71 9.90 0.44 -3.44
CA SER A 71 10.78 1.14 -4.37
C SER A 71 12.24 1.15 -3.92
N GLU A 72 12.48 1.23 -2.62
CA GLU A 72 13.83 1.26 -2.01
C GLU A 72 14.41 -0.14 -1.80
N ASN A 73 13.61 -1.21 -1.82
CA ASN A 73 14.06 -2.57 -1.58
C ASN A 73 14.74 -3.17 -2.84
N PRO A 74 16.05 -3.51 -2.83
CA PRO A 74 16.78 -4.01 -4.01
C PRO A 74 16.29 -5.39 -4.50
N LEU A 75 15.65 -6.18 -3.63
CA LEU A 75 15.11 -7.49 -3.99
C LEU A 75 13.76 -7.38 -4.74
N VAL A 76 13.07 -6.26 -4.63
CA VAL A 76 11.82 -6.02 -5.38
C VAL A 76 12.17 -5.52 -6.78
N LYS A 77 11.81 -6.28 -7.81
CA LYS A 77 12.09 -5.95 -9.23
C LYS A 77 10.90 -5.30 -9.94
N ALA A 78 9.70 -5.54 -9.46
CA ALA A 78 8.47 -4.96 -10.00
C ALA A 78 7.42 -4.79 -8.90
N ILE A 79 6.47 -3.89 -9.12
CA ILE A 79 5.36 -3.60 -8.21
C ILE A 79 4.06 -3.81 -8.99
N VAL A 80 3.14 -4.58 -8.42
CA VAL A 80 1.78 -4.74 -8.93
C VAL A 80 0.82 -4.01 -8.00
N LEU A 81 0.06 -3.07 -8.55
CA LEU A 81 -1.06 -2.43 -7.87
C LEU A 81 -2.34 -3.21 -8.19
N ARG A 82 -2.85 -3.98 -7.24
CA ARG A 82 -4.15 -4.62 -7.35
C ARG A 82 -5.22 -3.62 -6.93
N ILE A 83 -6.01 -3.13 -7.90
CA ILE A 83 -7.00 -2.07 -7.68
C ILE A 83 -8.40 -2.68 -7.78
N ASP A 84 -9.16 -2.64 -6.69
CA ASP A 84 -10.57 -3.02 -6.62
C ASP A 84 -11.34 -1.93 -5.87
N SER A 85 -11.53 -0.78 -6.54
CA SER A 85 -11.99 0.47 -5.95
C SER A 85 -12.90 1.25 -6.90
N PRO A 86 -14.02 1.79 -6.40
CA PRO A 86 -14.86 2.73 -7.17
C PRO A 86 -14.24 4.13 -7.28
N GLY A 87 -13.05 4.36 -6.67
CA GLY A 87 -12.47 5.67 -6.49
C GLY A 87 -12.72 6.22 -5.09
N GLY A 88 -12.67 7.54 -4.94
CA GLY A 88 -12.84 8.20 -3.64
C GLY A 88 -12.45 9.67 -3.68
N GLY A 89 -11.76 10.15 -2.64
CA GLY A 89 -11.30 11.52 -2.55
C GLY A 89 -10.34 11.88 -3.69
N VAL A 90 -10.47 13.08 -4.22
CA VAL A 90 -9.59 13.59 -5.29
C VAL A 90 -8.15 13.66 -4.80
N VAL A 91 -7.91 14.31 -3.65
CA VAL A 91 -6.57 14.51 -3.08
C VAL A 91 -5.85 13.18 -2.82
N PRO A 92 -6.40 12.20 -2.07
CA PRO A 92 -5.68 10.95 -1.85
C PRO A 92 -5.44 10.17 -3.15
N SER A 93 -6.35 10.22 -4.12
CA SER A 93 -6.15 9.60 -5.42
C SER A 93 -4.98 10.23 -6.19
N GLN A 94 -4.87 11.56 -6.15
CA GLN A 94 -3.77 12.30 -6.76
C GLN A 94 -2.44 12.03 -6.06
N GLU A 95 -2.41 12.01 -4.74
CA GLU A 95 -1.20 11.71 -3.97
C GLU A 95 -0.63 10.32 -4.30
N ILE A 96 -1.51 9.30 -4.41
CA ILE A 96 -1.10 7.95 -4.82
C ILE A 96 -0.61 7.93 -6.27
N HIS A 97 -1.35 8.55 -7.20
CA HIS A 97 -0.95 8.69 -8.59
C HIS A 97 0.46 9.29 -8.72
N ASP A 98 0.72 10.38 -8.00
CA ASP A 98 2.02 11.06 -8.04
C ASP A 98 3.12 10.21 -7.37
N ALA A 99 2.78 9.42 -6.35
CA ALA A 99 3.70 8.46 -5.75
C ALA A 99 4.10 7.37 -6.75
N VAL A 100 3.15 6.84 -7.51
CA VAL A 100 3.41 5.88 -8.60
C VAL A 100 4.35 6.49 -9.64
N LYS A 101 4.05 7.70 -10.11
CA LYS A 101 4.94 8.42 -11.05
C LYS A 101 6.35 8.61 -10.50
N ARG A 102 6.47 8.96 -9.21
CA ARG A 102 7.79 9.10 -8.57
C ARG A 102 8.57 7.78 -8.55
N VAL A 103 7.92 6.65 -8.28
CA VAL A 103 8.57 5.33 -8.32
C VAL A 103 9.10 5.06 -9.73
N LYS A 104 8.29 5.23 -10.77
CA LYS A 104 8.68 5.03 -12.17
C LYS A 104 9.86 5.91 -12.60
N THR A 105 9.88 7.17 -12.17
CA THR A 105 10.94 8.11 -12.59
C THR A 105 12.23 7.95 -11.81
N LYS A 106 12.15 7.47 -10.56
CA LYS A 106 13.33 7.35 -9.68
C LYS A 106 13.93 5.97 -9.65
N THR A 107 13.24 4.95 -10.17
CA THR A 107 13.70 3.55 -10.16
C THR A 107 13.49 2.92 -11.53
N ASN A 108 14.20 1.82 -11.80
CA ASN A 108 13.99 1.01 -13.00
C ASN A 108 12.94 -0.09 -12.79
N LYS A 109 12.09 0.02 -11.77
CA LYS A 109 11.09 -0.99 -11.45
C LYS A 109 9.82 -0.74 -12.23
N ALA A 110 9.33 -1.77 -12.90
CA ALA A 110 8.03 -1.71 -13.56
C ALA A 110 6.90 -1.63 -12.52
N VAL A 111 5.95 -0.74 -12.73
CA VAL A 111 4.72 -0.64 -11.93
C VAL A 111 3.53 -0.98 -12.82
N ILE A 112 2.78 -2.02 -12.46
CA ILE A 112 1.69 -2.55 -13.27
C ILE A 112 0.39 -2.49 -12.46
N ALA A 113 -0.67 -1.95 -13.06
CA ALA A 113 -2.02 -2.02 -12.48
C ALA A 113 -2.70 -3.32 -12.89
N SER A 114 -3.22 -4.07 -11.91
CA SER A 114 -4.11 -5.20 -12.09
C SER A 114 -5.48 -4.84 -11.54
N MET A 115 -6.45 -4.61 -12.44
CA MET A 115 -7.79 -4.20 -12.06
C MET A 115 -8.63 -5.39 -11.58
N GLY A 116 -9.39 -5.18 -10.51
CA GLY A 116 -10.35 -6.11 -9.95
C GLY A 116 -11.71 -6.05 -10.64
N THR A 117 -12.74 -6.23 -9.84
CA THR A 117 -14.14 -6.09 -10.30
C THR A 117 -14.43 -4.66 -10.70
N VAL A 118 -13.92 -3.71 -9.90
CA VAL A 118 -14.09 -2.26 -10.13
C VAL A 118 -12.72 -1.58 -10.03
N ALA A 119 -12.39 -0.73 -10.98
CA ALA A 119 -11.24 0.18 -10.91
C ALA A 119 -11.63 1.48 -11.64
N ALA A 120 -12.43 2.30 -10.97
CA ALA A 120 -13.10 3.45 -11.58
C ALA A 120 -12.71 4.76 -10.88
N SER A 121 -12.95 5.92 -11.57
CA SER A 121 -12.67 7.25 -11.04
C SER A 121 -11.25 7.36 -10.48
N GLY A 122 -11.04 7.68 -9.21
CA GLY A 122 -9.73 7.72 -8.55
C GLY A 122 -8.93 6.42 -8.69
N GLY A 123 -9.59 5.24 -8.72
CA GLY A 123 -8.93 3.95 -8.97
C GLY A 123 -8.36 3.85 -10.38
N TYR A 124 -9.11 4.30 -11.38
CA TYR A 124 -8.61 4.39 -12.75
C TYR A 124 -7.51 5.46 -12.89
N TYR A 125 -7.67 6.61 -12.23
CA TYR A 125 -6.68 7.68 -12.24
C TYR A 125 -5.32 7.20 -11.72
N ILE A 126 -5.30 6.42 -10.63
CA ILE A 126 -4.08 5.79 -10.12
C ILE A 126 -3.51 4.78 -11.13
N ALA A 127 -4.37 3.93 -11.72
CA ALA A 127 -3.95 2.95 -12.72
C ALA A 127 -3.29 3.61 -13.94
N ALA A 128 -3.79 4.76 -14.36
CA ALA A 128 -3.25 5.52 -15.50
C ALA A 128 -1.81 6.02 -15.28
N ALA A 129 -1.34 6.12 -14.03
CA ALA A 129 0.04 6.45 -13.71
C ALA A 129 1.01 5.28 -13.92
N THR A 130 0.53 4.03 -14.04
CA THR A 130 1.36 2.82 -14.14
C THR A 130 1.95 2.62 -15.54
N ASP A 131 2.85 1.64 -15.71
CA ASP A 131 3.45 1.32 -17.01
C ASP A 131 2.50 0.52 -17.89
N ARG A 132 1.67 -0.33 -17.28
CA ARG A 132 0.66 -1.15 -17.96
C ARG A 132 -0.56 -1.33 -17.06
N ILE A 133 -1.71 -1.41 -17.72
CA ILE A 133 -2.99 -1.73 -17.09
C ILE A 133 -3.46 -3.08 -17.63
N ILE A 134 -3.80 -3.98 -16.70
CA ILE A 134 -4.38 -5.28 -17.00
C ILE A 134 -5.78 -5.32 -16.37
N ALA A 135 -6.79 -5.54 -17.19
CA ALA A 135 -8.18 -5.63 -16.76
C ALA A 135 -8.85 -6.88 -17.36
N ASN A 136 -9.84 -7.41 -16.67
CA ASN A 136 -10.71 -8.44 -17.24
C ASN A 136 -11.80 -7.81 -18.12
N PRO A 137 -12.36 -8.51 -19.09
CA PRO A 137 -13.45 -7.99 -19.91
C PRO A 137 -14.68 -7.50 -19.11
N GLY A 138 -14.90 -8.08 -17.93
CA GLY A 138 -15.97 -7.70 -17.02
C GLY A 138 -15.61 -6.63 -15.99
N THR A 139 -14.40 -6.08 -16.02
CA THR A 139 -13.99 -5.01 -15.09
C THR A 139 -14.76 -3.72 -15.37
N LEU A 140 -15.42 -3.19 -14.35
CA LEU A 140 -16.02 -1.85 -14.41
C LEU A 140 -14.92 -0.81 -14.18
N THR A 141 -14.70 0.06 -15.19
CA THR A 141 -13.61 1.05 -15.17
C THR A 141 -14.01 2.37 -15.83
N GLY A 142 -13.09 3.34 -15.94
CA GLY A 142 -13.39 4.68 -16.44
C GLY A 142 -14.03 5.54 -15.36
N SER A 143 -15.22 6.10 -15.58
CA SER A 143 -15.89 7.02 -14.64
C SER A 143 -14.98 8.20 -14.21
N ILE A 144 -14.31 8.83 -15.20
CA ILE A 144 -13.43 9.96 -14.98
C ILE A 144 -14.27 11.21 -14.79
N GLY A 145 -14.19 11.81 -13.62
CA GLY A 145 -14.90 13.03 -13.27
C GLY A 145 -14.95 13.26 -11.78
N VAL A 146 -15.29 14.48 -11.39
CA VAL A 146 -15.49 14.88 -10.00
C VAL A 146 -16.96 15.23 -9.80
N ILE A 147 -17.56 14.76 -8.71
CA ILE A 147 -18.91 15.12 -8.31
C ILE A 147 -18.90 15.76 -6.93
N MET A 148 -19.76 16.74 -6.74
CA MET A 148 -20.05 17.34 -5.43
C MET A 148 -21.57 17.34 -5.23
N GLU A 149 -22.05 16.54 -4.31
CA GLU A 149 -23.46 16.41 -3.98
C GLU A 149 -23.77 17.16 -2.70
N MET A 150 -24.81 18.00 -2.72
CA MET A 150 -25.28 18.77 -1.59
C MET A 150 -26.80 18.69 -1.49
N ALA A 151 -27.31 18.44 -0.28
CA ALA A 151 -28.72 18.49 0.01
C ALA A 151 -29.15 19.91 0.43
N ASN A 152 -30.36 20.31 0.06
CA ASN A 152 -30.98 21.58 0.50
C ASN A 152 -32.25 21.28 1.29
N PHE A 153 -32.24 21.68 2.56
CA PHE A 153 -33.36 21.50 3.49
C PHE A 153 -34.15 22.77 3.77
N GLU A 154 -33.87 23.89 3.09
CA GLU A 154 -34.56 25.17 3.31
C GLU A 154 -36.09 25.02 3.30
N GLY A 155 -36.62 24.30 2.30
CA GLY A 155 -38.07 24.10 2.18
C GLY A 155 -38.69 23.27 3.32
N LEU A 156 -37.92 22.29 3.84
CA LEU A 156 -38.36 21.49 4.99
C LEU A 156 -38.32 22.33 6.27
N MET A 157 -37.29 23.09 6.50
CA MET A 157 -37.12 23.94 7.66
C MET A 157 -38.24 24.97 7.78
N LYS A 158 -38.60 25.60 6.65
CA LYS A 158 -39.76 26.53 6.59
C LYS A 158 -41.11 25.85 6.96
N LYS A 159 -41.31 24.61 6.55
CA LYS A 159 -42.55 23.85 6.87
C LYS A 159 -42.68 23.53 8.38
N VAL A 160 -41.56 23.31 9.06
CA VAL A 160 -41.54 23.00 10.49
C VAL A 160 -41.32 24.24 11.37
N GLY A 161 -41.34 25.46 10.78
CA GLY A 161 -41.20 26.70 11.51
C GLY A 161 -39.80 27.00 12.06
N VAL A 162 -38.75 26.42 11.46
CA VAL A 162 -37.37 26.67 11.86
C VAL A 162 -36.71 27.60 10.87
N GLU A 163 -36.09 28.67 11.36
CA GLU A 163 -35.34 29.63 10.58
C GLU A 163 -33.84 29.54 10.92
N GLY A 164 -33.01 29.39 9.88
CA GLY A 164 -31.56 29.39 10.02
C GLY A 164 -31.00 30.82 9.95
N VAL A 165 -30.35 31.28 11.00
CA VAL A 165 -29.65 32.59 11.03
C VAL A 165 -28.15 32.35 10.90
N VAL A 166 -27.53 32.95 9.88
CA VAL A 166 -26.09 32.84 9.65
C VAL A 166 -25.43 34.20 9.82
N ILE A 167 -24.46 34.31 10.75
CA ILE A 167 -23.59 35.47 10.90
C ILE A 167 -22.20 35.05 10.37
N LYS A 168 -21.71 35.71 9.34
CA LYS A 168 -20.45 35.34 8.66
C LYS A 168 -19.59 36.53 8.37
N SER A 169 -18.27 36.34 8.45
CA SER A 169 -17.26 37.40 8.18
C SER A 169 -16.86 37.50 6.70
N GLY A 170 -17.32 36.58 5.84
CA GLY A 170 -16.99 36.56 4.42
C GLY A 170 -18.16 36.07 3.56
N ARG A 171 -18.24 36.57 2.33
CA ARG A 171 -19.35 36.34 1.42
C ARG A 171 -19.62 34.84 1.17
N PHE A 172 -18.58 34.07 0.94
CA PHE A 172 -18.64 32.64 0.59
C PHE A 172 -18.38 31.70 1.76
N LYS A 173 -18.36 32.21 3.02
CA LYS A 173 -18.01 31.40 4.18
C LYS A 173 -19.00 30.25 4.45
N ASP A 174 -20.24 30.39 4.01
CA ASP A 174 -21.33 29.43 4.13
C ASP A 174 -21.75 28.81 2.78
N VAL A 175 -20.83 28.82 1.78
CA VAL A 175 -21.04 28.13 0.52
C VAL A 175 -21.32 26.65 0.77
N GLY A 176 -22.34 26.09 0.09
CA GLY A 176 -22.77 24.72 0.32
C GLY A 176 -23.67 24.51 1.56
N SER A 177 -24.10 25.59 2.23
CA SER A 177 -25.04 25.48 3.34
C SER A 177 -26.32 24.74 2.94
N PRO A 178 -26.74 23.71 3.69
CA PRO A 178 -27.97 22.97 3.41
C PRO A 178 -29.23 23.73 3.83
N LEU A 179 -29.08 24.85 4.53
CA LEU A 179 -30.22 25.60 5.14
C LEU A 179 -30.73 26.74 4.25
N ARG A 180 -30.08 27.01 3.15
CA ARG A 180 -30.47 28.02 2.18
C ARG A 180 -30.19 27.61 0.75
N LYS A 181 -30.88 28.21 -0.19
CA LYS A 181 -30.60 28.01 -1.61
C LYS A 181 -29.22 28.57 -1.97
N MET A 182 -28.47 27.79 -2.74
CA MET A 182 -27.20 28.23 -3.31
C MET A 182 -27.42 29.30 -4.37
N SER A 183 -26.61 30.35 -4.36
CA SER A 183 -26.62 31.36 -5.40
C SER A 183 -25.91 30.90 -6.67
N ASP A 184 -26.20 31.54 -7.82
CA ASP A 184 -25.54 31.25 -9.07
C ASP A 184 -24.04 31.55 -9.03
N GLU A 185 -23.63 32.52 -8.23
CA GLU A 185 -22.22 32.87 -8.04
C GLU A 185 -21.47 31.81 -7.22
N GLU A 186 -22.09 31.29 -6.16
CA GLU A 186 -21.54 30.17 -5.40
C GLU A 186 -21.44 28.90 -6.23
N ARG A 187 -22.43 28.63 -7.07
CA ARG A 187 -22.40 27.50 -8.01
C ARG A 187 -21.24 27.64 -8.99
N LYS A 188 -21.03 28.81 -9.56
CA LYS A 188 -19.92 29.08 -10.47
C LYS A 188 -18.56 28.89 -9.79
N LEU A 189 -18.43 29.35 -8.53
CA LEU A 189 -17.22 29.18 -7.73
C LEU A 189 -16.91 27.70 -7.52
N LEU A 190 -17.89 26.91 -7.08
CA LEU A 190 -17.69 25.47 -6.88
C LEU A 190 -17.41 24.74 -8.20
N GLN A 191 -18.08 25.12 -9.29
CA GLN A 191 -17.85 24.53 -10.60
C GLN A 191 -16.43 24.77 -11.06
N SER A 192 -15.87 25.97 -10.88
CA SER A 192 -14.47 26.26 -11.27
C SER A 192 -13.46 25.41 -10.51
N VAL A 193 -13.72 25.07 -9.24
CA VAL A 193 -12.86 24.17 -8.45
C VAL A 193 -12.92 22.71 -8.96
N MET A 194 -14.04 22.35 -9.59
CA MET A 194 -14.23 20.99 -10.12
C MET A 194 -13.69 20.82 -11.53
N ASP A 195 -13.57 21.92 -12.29
CA ASP A 195 -13.09 21.95 -13.67
C ASP A 195 -11.55 22.03 -13.74
N ASP A 196 -10.88 22.42 -12.63
CA ASP A 196 -9.41 22.45 -12.49
C ASP A 196 -8.83 21.04 -12.23
#